data_cb3c78c019b594a7232826b6ad7eaab9
#
_entry.id   cb3c78c019b594a7232826b6ad7eaab9
#
_cell.length_a   1.000
_cell.length_b   1.000
_cell.length_c   1.000
_cell.angle_alpha   90.00
_cell.angle_beta   90.00
_cell.angle_gamma   90.00
#
_symmetry.space_group_name_H-M   'P 1'
#
loop_
_entity.id
_entity.type
_entity.pdbx_description
1 polymer ?
#
loop_
_entity_poly.entity_id
_entity_poly.type
_entity_poly.pdbx_seq_one_letter_code
_entity_poly.pdbx_strand_id
1 'polypeptide(L)' 'MARVAVCGFGAMGGEIFKYLLDRKHEVTKVIDSDPAKSGRTVREVIGFESELRIQHSVKEAEIDDVDVVVFSTRSR' A
#
# COMPACT_ATOMS: atom_id res chain seq x y z
N MET A 1 6.79 -15.40 -5.93
CA MET A 1 6.16 -14.43 -5.01
C MET A 1 7.04 -13.20 -4.89
N ALA A 2 6.46 -12.02 -5.11
CA ALA A 2 7.21 -10.78 -5.04
C ALA A 2 6.83 -9.98 -3.79
N ARG A 3 7.76 -9.21 -3.28
CA ARG A 3 7.49 -8.25 -2.22
C ARG A 3 7.16 -6.93 -2.87
N VAL A 4 5.98 -6.41 -2.58
CA VAL A 4 5.40 -5.29 -3.32
C VAL A 4 5.10 -4.12 -2.39
N ALA A 5 5.38 -2.91 -2.87
CA ALA A 5 4.94 -1.69 -2.22
C ALA A 5 3.83 -1.08 -3.08
N VAL A 6 2.76 -0.66 -2.45
CA VAL A 6 1.64 -0.01 -3.13
C VAL A 6 1.65 1.46 -2.77
N CYS A 7 1.78 2.31 -3.77
CA CYS A 7 1.77 3.76 -3.60
C CYS A 7 0.45 4.32 -4.07
N GLY A 8 -0.25 5.00 -3.19
CA GLY A 8 -1.58 5.52 -3.48
C GLY A 8 -2.62 4.50 -3.02
N PHE A 9 -3.30 4.82 -1.92
CA PHE A 9 -4.20 3.85 -1.31
C PHE A 9 -5.62 4.39 -1.22
N GLY A 10 -6.10 4.87 -2.37
CA GLY A 10 -7.51 5.21 -2.52
C GLY A 10 -8.29 3.96 -2.87
N ALA A 11 -9.45 4.13 -3.53
CA ALA A 11 -10.30 3.01 -3.90
C ALA A 11 -9.56 2.01 -4.78
N MET A 12 -8.85 2.51 -5.79
CA MET A 12 -8.12 1.65 -6.70
C MET A 12 -6.94 0.96 -6.00
N GLY A 13 -6.25 1.68 -5.12
CA GLY A 13 -5.14 1.11 -4.38
C GLY A 13 -5.58 -0.03 -3.49
N GLY A 14 -6.76 0.09 -2.88
CA GLY A 14 -7.33 -0.97 -2.06
C GLY A 14 -7.65 -2.20 -2.89
N GLU A 15 -8.18 -2.01 -4.10
CA GLU A 15 -8.46 -3.12 -5.00
C GLU A 15 -7.18 -3.83 -5.41
N ILE A 16 -6.14 -3.06 -5.73
CA ILE A 16 -4.85 -3.62 -6.11
C ILE A 16 -4.26 -4.41 -4.95
N PHE A 17 -4.37 -3.88 -3.74
CA PHE A 17 -3.88 -4.55 -2.55
C PHE A 17 -4.50 -5.94 -2.41
N LYS A 18 -5.82 -6.02 -2.53
CA LYS A 18 -6.54 -7.29 -2.41
C LYS A 18 -6.17 -8.24 -3.54
N TYR A 19 -6.02 -7.71 -4.75
CA TYR A 19 -5.64 -8.51 -5.90
C TYR A 19 -4.28 -9.16 -5.71
N LEU A 20 -3.32 -8.38 -5.22
CA LEU A 20 -1.96 -8.89 -4.99
C LEU A 20 -1.94 -9.99 -3.95
N LEU A 21 -2.69 -9.83 -2.88
CA LEU A 21 -2.78 -10.86 -1.85
C LEU A 21 -3.45 -12.12 -2.39
N ASP A 22 -4.47 -11.95 -3.23
CA ASP A 22 -5.15 -13.08 -3.83
C ASP A 22 -4.21 -13.88 -4.72
N ARG A 23 -3.26 -13.20 -5.36
CA ARG A 23 -2.25 -13.83 -6.20
C ARG A 23 -1.03 -14.29 -5.40
N LYS A 24 -1.11 -14.21 -4.07
CA LYS A 24 -0.08 -14.69 -3.15
C LYS A 24 1.23 -13.91 -3.22
N HIS A 25 1.14 -12.66 -3.63
CA HIS A 25 2.26 -11.75 -3.47
C HIS A 25 2.23 -11.16 -2.08
N GLU A 26 3.39 -10.75 -1.59
CA GLU A 26 3.47 -10.15 -0.28
C GLU A 26 3.51 -8.63 -0.41
N VAL A 27 2.49 -7.96 0.15
CA VAL A 27 2.49 -6.50 0.18
C VAL A 27 3.11 -6.08 1.51
N THR A 28 4.30 -5.52 1.45
CA THR A 28 5.06 -5.17 2.65
C THR A 28 4.96 -3.69 3.00
N LYS A 29 4.64 -2.85 2.05
CA LYS A 29 4.55 -1.41 2.28
C LYS A 29 3.32 -0.85 1.57
N VAL A 30 2.63 0.04 2.26
CA VAL A 30 1.52 0.80 1.67
C VAL A 30 1.83 2.26 1.94
N ILE A 31 1.79 3.07 0.90
CA ILE A 31 2.20 4.47 0.97
C ILE A 31 1.10 5.35 0.40
N ASP A 32 0.77 6.41 1.12
CA ASP A 32 -0.19 7.40 0.63
C ASP A 32 0.16 8.74 1.26
N SER A 33 0.23 9.76 0.44
CA SER A 33 0.58 11.09 0.92
C SER A 33 -0.58 11.81 1.59
N ASP A 34 -1.79 11.26 1.52
CA ASP A 34 -2.96 11.84 2.15
C ASP A 34 -2.80 11.79 3.67
N PRO A 35 -2.75 12.94 4.36
CA PRO A 35 -2.56 12.93 5.81
C PRO A 35 -3.72 12.26 6.55
N ALA A 36 -4.88 12.14 5.95
CA ALA A 36 -6.00 11.46 6.59
C ALA A 36 -5.78 9.95 6.68
N LYS A 37 -4.91 9.41 5.83
CA LYS A 37 -4.61 7.98 5.82
C LYS A 37 -3.28 7.63 6.45
N SER A 38 -2.35 8.57 6.44
CA SER A 38 -1.01 8.33 6.96
C SER A 38 -1.06 7.93 8.43
N GLY A 39 -0.33 6.88 8.78
CA GLY A 39 -0.28 6.38 10.14
C GLY A 39 -1.40 5.43 10.52
N ARG A 40 -2.42 5.33 9.68
CA ARG A 40 -3.52 4.39 9.92
C ARG A 40 -3.13 3.02 9.38
N THR A 41 -3.82 1.98 9.85
CA THR A 41 -3.60 0.65 9.32
C THR A 41 -4.48 0.44 8.09
N VAL A 42 -4.10 -0.54 7.28
CA VAL A 42 -4.92 -0.93 6.12
C VAL A 42 -6.32 -1.30 6.58
N ARG A 43 -6.41 -2.00 7.72
CA ARG A 43 -7.72 -2.37 8.27
C ARG A 43 -8.61 -1.16 8.50
N GLU A 44 -8.04 -0.09 9.04
CA GLU A 44 -8.82 1.11 9.35
C GLU A 44 -9.34 1.81 8.10
N VAL A 45 -8.62 1.69 7.00
CA VAL A 45 -8.97 2.42 5.79
C VAL A 45 -9.91 1.62 4.89
N ILE A 46 -9.67 0.33 4.70
CA ILE A 46 -10.49 -0.47 3.78
C ILE A 46 -11.16 -1.68 4.43
N GLY A 47 -10.96 -1.88 5.72
CA GLY A 47 -11.61 -2.97 6.44
C GLY A 47 -11.02 -4.34 6.18
N PHE A 48 -9.91 -4.42 5.47
CA PHE A 48 -9.27 -5.69 5.19
C PHE A 48 -8.36 -6.07 6.36
N GLU A 49 -8.30 -7.35 6.70
CA GLU A 49 -7.51 -7.81 7.85
C GLU A 49 -6.02 -7.70 7.58
N SER A 50 -5.46 -6.56 7.87
CA SER A 50 -4.03 -6.32 7.73
C SER A 50 -3.62 -5.26 8.74
N GLU A 51 -2.52 -5.50 9.43
CA GLU A 51 -1.98 -4.55 10.39
C GLU A 51 -0.90 -3.65 9.80
N LEU A 52 -0.71 -3.70 8.50
CA LEU A 52 0.22 -2.80 7.82
C LEU A 52 -0.20 -1.36 8.03
N ARG A 53 0.77 -0.52 8.37
CA ARG A 53 0.51 0.91 8.51
C ARG A 53 0.82 1.62 7.22
N ILE A 54 -0.02 2.59 6.89
CA ILE A 54 0.16 3.39 5.69
C ILE A 54 1.22 4.44 5.97
N GLN A 55 2.27 4.45 5.16
CA GLN A 55 3.36 5.39 5.30
C GLN A 55 3.09 6.65 4.49
N HIS A 56 3.70 7.75 4.89
CA HIS A 56 3.46 9.03 4.24
C HIS A 56 4.18 9.16 2.90
N SER A 57 5.37 8.63 2.80
CA SER A 57 6.18 8.77 1.60
C SER A 57 7.05 7.55 1.36
N VAL A 58 7.54 7.42 0.13
CA VAL A 58 8.43 6.33 -0.25
C VAL A 58 9.70 6.36 0.61
N LYS A 59 10.22 7.55 0.87
CA LYS A 59 11.41 7.70 1.68
C LYS A 59 11.19 7.20 3.10
N GLU A 60 10.04 7.54 3.67
CA GLU A 60 9.71 7.13 5.02
C GLU A 60 9.51 5.63 5.13
N ALA A 61 9.01 5.02 4.07
CA ALA A 61 8.69 3.60 4.05
C ALA A 61 9.93 2.71 3.89
N GLU A 62 11.05 3.26 3.44
CA GLU A 62 12.29 2.50 3.28
C GLU A 62 12.09 1.24 2.44
N ILE A 63 11.91 1.43 1.14
CA ILE A 63 11.49 0.35 0.26
C ILE A 63 12.66 -0.45 -0.32
N ASP A 64 13.81 -0.44 0.32
CA ASP A 64 15.01 -1.11 -0.19
C ASP A 64 14.83 -2.61 -0.40
N ASP A 65 13.95 -3.22 0.39
CA ASP A 65 13.73 -4.66 0.32
C ASP A 65 12.50 -5.04 -0.50
N VAL A 66 12.01 -4.12 -1.32
CA VAL A 66 10.83 -4.34 -2.15
C VAL A 66 11.26 -4.68 -3.57
N ASP A 67 10.59 -5.67 -4.16
CA ASP A 67 10.91 -6.09 -5.53
C ASP A 67 10.18 -5.25 -6.57
N VAL A 68 8.96 -4.83 -6.26
CA VAL A 68 8.11 -4.09 -7.21
C VAL A 68 7.38 -2.98 -6.48
N VAL A 69 7.30 -1.82 -7.11
CA VAL A 69 6.48 -0.72 -6.60
C VAL A 69 5.34 -0.48 -7.58
N VAL A 70 4.13 -0.54 -7.08
CA VAL A 70 2.94 -0.30 -7.90
C VAL A 70 2.39 1.07 -7.55
N PHE A 71 2.23 1.90 -8.57
CA PHE A 71 1.64 3.24 -8.39
C PHE A 71 0.19 3.21 -8.84
N SER A 72 -0.71 3.54 -7.92
CA SER A 72 -2.13 3.62 -8.22
C SER A 72 -2.65 5.02 -7.93
N THR A 73 -1.77 6.01 -8.00
CA THR A 73 -2.14 7.39 -7.78
C THR A 73 -2.93 7.90 -8.99
N ARG A 74 -3.86 8.78 -8.70
CA ARG A 74 -4.64 9.39 -9.77
C ARG A 74 -3.79 10.36 -10.56
N SER A 75 -3.85 10.26 -11.87
CA SER A 75 -3.18 11.19 -12.76
C SER A 75 -4.12 12.36 -13.04
N ARG A 76 -3.59 13.58 -13.07
CA ARG A 76 -4.42 14.76 -13.31
C ARG A 76 -3.86 15.55 -14.47
#